data_e7be95c92485fc97962135641c60307e
#
_entry.id   e7be95c92485fc97962135641c60307e
#
_cell.length_a   1.000
_cell.length_b   1.000
_cell.length_c   1.000
_cell.angle_alpha   90.00
_cell.angle_beta   90.00
_cell.angle_gamma   90.00
#
_symmetry.space_group_name_H-M   'P 1'
#
loop_
_entity.id
_entity.type
_entity.pdbx_description
1 polymer ?
#
loop_
_entity_poly.entity_id
_entity_poly.type
_entity_poly.pdbx_seq_one_letter_code
_entity_poly.pdbx_strand_id
1 'polypeptide(L)'
;FTSGTTGLPKGVIQTHATNLVPMRRCQELFTQQDQPRFFSYLPLSHIAERQIVEFSSINSGGEIFFNESLETLARDLPQCKPHLFFGPPRVWEQLRQSITAKFGGADALKAALEADQAGVQALVVGALGFEEVDYFLTAAAPTPPALIHWWDSVGVNLCEGFGQTEAMGLIATDPADRRVGSIGRPVGEVEVKIGDNDELLIKAEGCTPGYY
;
A
#
# COMPACT_ATOMS: atom_id res chain seq x y z
N PHE A 1 -4.12 -8.15 17.17
CA PHE A 1 -4.92 -9.38 16.98
C PHE A 1 -5.14 -9.63 15.51
N THR A 2 -5.16 -10.88 15.09
CA THR A 2 -5.53 -11.31 13.73
C THR A 2 -6.82 -12.10 13.78
N SER A 3 -7.67 -11.94 12.79
CA SER A 3 -8.87 -12.77 12.64
C SER A 3 -8.40 -14.18 12.25
N GLY A 4 -8.38 -15.09 13.21
CA GLY A 4 -8.05 -16.49 12.92
C GLY A 4 -9.02 -17.06 11.88
N THR A 5 -8.51 -17.73 10.86
CA THR A 5 -9.31 -18.45 9.85
C THR A 5 -10.12 -19.60 10.44
N THR A 6 -9.84 -20.01 11.67
CA THR A 6 -10.37 -21.21 12.32
C THR A 6 -10.98 -20.98 13.71
N GLY A 7 -11.22 -19.72 14.15
CA GLY A 7 -11.74 -19.51 15.50
C GLY A 7 -11.60 -18.09 16.05
N LEU A 8 -11.36 -17.98 17.35
CA LEU A 8 -11.21 -16.71 18.06
C LEU A 8 -10.00 -15.91 17.56
N PRO A 9 -10.06 -14.56 17.61
CA PRO A 9 -8.91 -13.72 17.28
C PRO A 9 -7.69 -14.08 18.13
N LYS A 10 -6.53 -14.20 17.46
CA LYS A 10 -5.25 -14.51 18.10
C LYS A 10 -4.47 -13.25 18.40
N GLY A 11 -3.89 -13.15 19.59
CA GLY A 11 -2.97 -12.08 19.96
C GLY A 11 -1.58 -12.36 19.39
N VAL A 12 -1.16 -11.62 18.39
CA VAL A 12 0.21 -11.70 17.84
C VAL A 12 1.14 -10.89 18.72
N ILE A 13 2.19 -11.50 19.24
CA ILE A 13 3.17 -10.80 20.08
C ILE A 13 4.03 -9.91 19.18
N GLN A 14 4.06 -8.61 19.48
CA GLN A 14 4.89 -7.63 18.81
C GLN A 14 6.03 -7.18 19.70
N THR A 15 7.23 -7.10 19.15
CA THR A 15 8.42 -6.58 19.81
C THR A 15 8.93 -5.34 19.07
N HIS A 16 9.91 -4.64 19.61
CA HIS A 16 10.58 -3.57 18.86
C HIS A 16 11.17 -4.07 17.54
N ALA A 17 11.76 -5.27 17.53
CA ALA A 17 12.33 -5.86 16.32
C ALA A 17 11.24 -6.15 15.26
N THR A 18 10.09 -6.72 15.65
CA THR A 18 9.00 -7.00 14.71
C THR A 18 8.43 -5.75 14.04
N ASN A 19 8.62 -4.58 14.64
CA ASN A 19 8.14 -3.30 14.10
C ASN A 19 9.22 -2.53 13.34
N LEU A 20 10.46 -2.48 13.85
CA LEU A 20 11.51 -1.64 13.27
C LEU A 20 12.26 -2.32 12.11
N VAL A 21 12.48 -3.62 12.17
CA VAL A 21 13.23 -4.34 11.13
C VAL A 21 12.51 -4.28 9.78
N PRO A 22 11.19 -4.59 9.68
CA PRO A 22 10.47 -4.46 8.42
C PRO A 22 10.50 -3.03 7.84
N MET A 23 10.41 -2.00 8.69
CA MET A 23 10.44 -0.61 8.24
C MET A 23 11.79 -0.23 7.64
N ARG A 24 12.88 -0.58 8.30
CA ARG A 24 14.23 -0.35 7.77
C ARG A 24 14.46 -1.09 6.45
N ARG A 25 14.01 -2.34 6.39
CA ARG A 25 14.10 -3.17 5.18
C ARG A 25 13.37 -2.57 3.98
N CYS A 26 12.21 -2.00 4.20
CA CYS A 26 11.38 -1.43 3.13
C CYS A 26 11.66 0.06 2.86
N GLN A 27 12.43 0.74 3.70
CA GLN A 27 12.62 2.19 3.60
C GLN A 27 13.16 2.62 2.23
N GLU A 28 14.20 1.95 1.74
CA GLU A 28 14.81 2.27 0.46
C GLU A 28 13.87 2.03 -0.74
N LEU A 29 12.93 1.10 -0.59
CA LEU A 29 11.94 0.80 -1.62
C LEU A 29 10.78 1.80 -1.61
N PHE A 30 10.35 2.25 -0.42
CA PHE A 30 9.11 2.99 -0.27
C PHE A 30 9.26 4.50 -0.47
N THR A 31 10.36 5.11 -0.01
CA THR A 31 10.60 6.54 -0.20
C THR A 31 12.06 6.89 0.01
N GLN A 32 12.55 7.84 -0.78
CA GLN A 32 13.90 8.41 -0.68
C GLN A 32 13.88 9.82 -0.05
N GLN A 33 12.71 10.27 0.40
CA GLN A 33 12.54 11.62 0.92
C GLN A 33 13.08 11.76 2.35
N ASP A 34 13.72 12.88 2.62
CA ASP A 34 13.95 13.35 3.98
C ASP A 34 12.62 13.85 4.56
N GLN A 35 12.21 13.37 5.72
CA GLN A 35 10.94 13.72 6.37
C GLN A 35 9.71 13.44 5.46
N PRO A 36 9.48 12.18 5.08
CA PRO A 36 8.37 11.84 4.19
C PRO A 36 7.01 12.12 4.85
N ARG A 37 6.01 12.43 4.03
CA ARG A 37 4.62 12.60 4.45
C ARG A 37 3.85 11.30 4.30
N PHE A 38 3.13 10.95 5.36
CA PHE A 38 2.27 9.77 5.43
C PHE A 38 0.82 10.19 5.66
N PHE A 39 -0.10 9.48 5.03
CA PHE A 39 -1.53 9.70 5.19
C PHE A 39 -2.16 8.58 6.02
N SER A 40 -2.63 8.93 7.22
CA SER A 40 -3.23 8.00 8.19
C SER A 40 -4.75 7.98 8.04
N TYR A 41 -5.31 6.85 7.62
CA TYR A 41 -6.75 6.72 7.40
C TYR A 41 -7.29 5.32 7.69
N LEU A 42 -6.43 4.33 7.88
CA LEU A 42 -6.83 2.99 8.27
C LEU A 42 -6.90 2.86 9.80
N PRO A 43 -7.62 1.86 10.32
CA PRO A 43 -7.67 1.66 11.77
C PRO A 43 -6.29 1.31 12.35
N LEU A 44 -5.88 1.97 13.42
CA LEU A 44 -4.65 1.65 14.18
C LEU A 44 -4.65 0.25 14.81
N SER A 45 -5.80 -0.43 14.83
CA SER A 45 -5.89 -1.85 15.18
C SER A 45 -5.34 -2.78 14.11
N HIS A 46 -5.14 -2.27 12.88
CA HIS A 46 -4.56 -3.04 11.78
C HIS A 46 -3.05 -2.79 11.70
N ILE A 47 -2.29 -3.89 11.62
CA ILE A 47 -0.82 -3.81 11.62
C ILE A 47 -0.25 -2.98 10.46
N ALA A 48 -0.91 -2.95 9.31
CA ALA A 48 -0.45 -2.16 8.16
C ALA A 48 -0.43 -0.66 8.47
N GLU A 49 -1.49 -0.12 9.11
CA GLU A 49 -1.51 1.29 9.51
C GLU A 49 -0.39 1.61 10.50
N ARG A 50 -0.22 0.73 11.50
CA ARG A 50 0.83 0.90 12.49
C ARG A 50 2.23 0.88 11.87
N GLN A 51 2.50 -0.05 10.99
CA GLN A 51 3.84 -0.20 10.43
C GLN A 51 4.12 0.75 9.26
N ILE A 52 3.18 0.85 8.30
CA ILE A 52 3.41 1.66 7.09
C ILE A 52 3.33 3.16 7.40
N VAL A 53 2.50 3.58 8.35
CA VAL A 53 2.34 5.00 8.70
C VAL A 53 3.06 5.33 10.01
N GLU A 54 2.61 4.77 11.15
CA GLU A 54 3.09 5.15 12.48
C GLU A 54 4.60 4.86 12.65
N PHE A 55 5.03 3.61 12.47
CA PHE A 55 6.45 3.26 12.67
C PHE A 55 7.35 3.77 11.56
N SER A 56 6.86 3.88 10.32
CA SER A 56 7.64 4.50 9.24
C SER A 56 7.92 5.98 9.54
N SER A 57 6.92 6.73 10.01
CA SER A 57 7.11 8.14 10.36
C SER A 57 8.08 8.32 11.51
N ILE A 58 7.97 7.48 12.56
CA ILE A 58 8.91 7.51 13.69
C ILE A 58 10.34 7.20 13.23
N ASN A 59 10.51 6.20 12.36
CA ASN A 59 11.84 5.78 11.89
C ASN A 59 12.49 6.80 10.95
N SER A 60 11.69 7.52 10.15
CA SER A 60 12.18 8.48 9.15
C SER A 60 12.13 9.94 9.62
N GLY A 61 11.53 10.24 10.78
CA GLY A 61 11.24 11.63 11.19
C GLY A 61 10.18 12.28 10.31
N GLY A 62 9.31 11.49 9.69
CA GLY A 62 8.29 11.97 8.76
C GLY A 62 7.06 12.57 9.43
N GLU A 63 6.24 13.24 8.63
CA GLU A 63 4.98 13.86 9.06
C GLU A 63 3.80 12.93 8.84
N ILE A 64 2.83 12.93 9.77
CA ILE A 64 1.56 12.18 9.63
C ILE A 64 0.41 13.16 9.47
N PHE A 65 -0.35 12.99 8.39
CA PHE A 65 -1.61 13.69 8.17
C PHE A 65 -2.76 12.73 8.47
N PHE A 66 -3.60 13.11 9.43
CA PHE A 66 -4.74 12.29 9.83
C PHE A 66 -5.97 12.63 9.01
N ASN A 67 -6.56 11.63 8.40
CA ASN A 67 -7.85 11.73 7.73
C ASN A 67 -8.98 11.93 8.76
N GLU A 68 -9.92 12.81 8.47
CA GLU A 68 -11.05 13.06 9.37
C GLU A 68 -12.02 11.87 9.40
N SER A 69 -12.36 11.33 8.22
CA SER A 69 -13.21 10.15 8.06
C SER A 69 -13.02 9.52 6.67
N LEU A 70 -13.50 8.30 6.46
CA LEU A 70 -13.42 7.66 5.13
C LEU A 70 -14.24 8.42 4.06
N GLU A 71 -15.27 9.14 4.44
CA GLU A 71 -16.08 9.98 3.55
C GLU A 71 -15.31 11.22 3.08
N THR A 72 -14.37 11.71 3.89
CA THR A 72 -13.56 12.88 3.57
C THR A 72 -12.24 12.57 2.87
N LEU A 73 -11.94 11.29 2.64
CA LEU A 73 -10.66 10.82 2.08
C LEU A 73 -10.27 11.57 0.79
N ALA A 74 -11.19 11.73 -0.14
CA ALA A 74 -10.94 12.42 -1.40
C ALA A 74 -10.73 13.94 -1.27
N ARG A 75 -11.11 14.53 -0.12
CA ARG A 75 -10.87 15.95 0.23
C ARG A 75 -9.52 16.10 0.95
N ASP A 76 -9.20 15.18 1.86
CA ASP A 76 -8.08 15.31 2.79
C ASP A 76 -6.77 14.82 2.16
N LEU A 77 -6.82 13.78 1.34
CA LEU A 77 -5.66 13.20 0.68
C LEU A 77 -4.86 14.21 -0.17
N PRO A 78 -5.48 15.06 -1.02
CA PRO A 78 -4.74 16.07 -1.78
C PRO A 78 -4.03 17.13 -0.93
N GLN A 79 -4.45 17.32 0.33
CA GLN A 79 -3.81 18.27 1.25
C GLN A 79 -2.54 17.67 1.87
N CYS A 80 -2.48 16.35 2.01
CA CYS A 80 -1.30 15.65 2.51
C CYS A 80 -0.18 15.61 1.47
N LYS A 81 -0.50 15.31 0.20
CA LYS A 81 0.48 14.98 -0.84
C LYS A 81 1.51 13.96 -0.34
N PRO A 82 1.08 12.75 -0.03
CA PRO A 82 1.94 11.74 0.60
C PRO A 82 3.07 11.31 -0.32
N HIS A 83 4.19 10.87 0.25
CA HIS A 83 5.28 10.25 -0.50
C HIS A 83 5.13 8.73 -0.64
N LEU A 84 4.33 8.13 0.24
CA LEU A 84 3.91 6.73 0.17
C LEU A 84 2.39 6.68 0.34
N PHE A 85 1.69 6.04 -0.60
CA PHE A 85 0.27 5.79 -0.44
C PHE A 85 -0.02 4.29 -0.46
N PHE A 86 -0.52 3.79 0.65
CA PHE A 86 -0.99 2.41 0.82
C PHE A 86 -2.50 2.36 0.86
N GLY A 87 -3.08 1.43 0.12
CA GLY A 87 -4.50 1.13 0.19
C GLY A 87 -4.81 -0.34 -0.12
N PRO A 88 -5.71 -0.99 0.62
CA PRO A 88 -6.26 -2.27 0.19
C PRO A 88 -7.03 -2.10 -1.13
N PRO A 89 -7.23 -3.17 -1.91
CA PRO A 89 -7.87 -3.10 -3.24
C PRO A 89 -9.23 -2.39 -3.25
N ARG A 90 -9.99 -2.50 -2.15
CA ARG A 90 -11.28 -1.81 -2.02
C ARG A 90 -11.15 -0.28 -2.03
N VAL A 91 -10.11 0.27 -1.40
CA VAL A 91 -9.87 1.72 -1.39
C VAL A 91 -9.47 2.20 -2.77
N TRP A 92 -8.58 1.48 -3.45
CA TRP A 92 -8.20 1.76 -4.82
C TRP A 92 -9.40 1.72 -5.78
N GLU A 93 -10.32 0.76 -5.57
CA GLU A 93 -11.57 0.68 -6.35
C GLU A 93 -12.50 1.87 -6.07
N GLN A 94 -12.64 2.31 -4.82
CA GLN A 94 -13.45 3.48 -4.46
C GLN A 94 -12.88 4.77 -5.09
N LEU A 95 -11.56 4.96 -5.05
CA LEU A 95 -10.90 6.09 -5.71
C LEU A 95 -11.11 6.03 -7.23
N ARG A 96 -10.99 4.85 -7.86
CA ARG A 96 -11.28 4.64 -9.28
C ARG A 96 -12.70 5.09 -9.63
N GLN A 97 -13.68 4.64 -8.86
CA GLN A 97 -15.09 4.99 -9.08
C GLN A 97 -15.31 6.49 -8.94
N SER A 98 -14.73 7.13 -7.94
CA SER A 98 -14.83 8.58 -7.73
C SER A 98 -14.24 9.37 -8.91
N ILE A 99 -13.07 8.98 -9.40
CA ILE A 99 -12.45 9.61 -10.58
C ILE A 99 -13.32 9.40 -11.82
N THR A 100 -13.72 8.16 -12.08
CA THR A 100 -14.58 7.83 -13.24
C THR A 100 -15.85 8.66 -13.25
N ALA A 101 -16.48 8.84 -12.08
CA ALA A 101 -17.68 9.68 -11.95
C ALA A 101 -17.40 11.16 -12.26
N LYS A 102 -16.26 11.70 -11.81
CA LYS A 102 -15.85 13.10 -12.09
C LYS A 102 -15.67 13.36 -13.59
N PHE A 103 -15.28 12.37 -14.38
CA PHE A 103 -15.17 12.45 -15.84
C PHE A 103 -16.50 12.23 -16.56
N GLY A 104 -17.59 11.92 -15.85
CA GLY A 104 -18.89 11.65 -16.45
C GLY A 104 -19.12 10.20 -16.88
N GLY A 105 -18.28 9.27 -16.39
CA GLY A 105 -18.40 7.83 -16.64
C GLY A 105 -17.20 7.24 -17.37
N ALA A 106 -17.21 5.91 -17.51
CA ALA A 106 -16.07 5.17 -18.07
C ALA A 106 -15.79 5.52 -19.55
N ASP A 107 -16.84 5.67 -20.36
CA ASP A 107 -16.69 6.01 -21.78
C ASP A 107 -16.14 7.43 -21.98
N ALA A 108 -16.60 8.38 -21.15
CA ALA A 108 -16.10 9.75 -21.18
C ALA A 108 -14.62 9.84 -20.75
N LEU A 109 -14.24 9.12 -19.68
CA LEU A 109 -12.84 9.02 -19.27
C LEU A 109 -11.97 8.38 -20.36
N LYS A 110 -12.44 7.30 -20.98
CA LYS A 110 -11.73 6.64 -22.08
C LYS A 110 -11.51 7.59 -23.25
N ALA A 111 -12.55 8.30 -23.69
CA ALA A 111 -12.44 9.28 -24.76
C ALA A 111 -11.46 10.43 -24.41
N ALA A 112 -11.48 10.90 -23.15
CA ALA A 112 -10.53 11.91 -22.69
C ALA A 112 -9.07 11.40 -22.71
N LEU A 113 -8.82 10.16 -22.29
CA LEU A 113 -7.50 9.52 -22.36
C LEU A 113 -7.01 9.35 -23.80
N GLU A 114 -7.90 8.99 -24.72
CA GLU A 114 -7.57 8.89 -26.16
C GLU A 114 -7.24 10.26 -26.78
N ALA A 115 -7.88 11.32 -26.31
CA ALA A 115 -7.66 12.68 -26.79
C ALA A 115 -6.40 13.34 -26.23
N ASP A 116 -6.17 13.21 -24.92
CA ASP A 116 -5.02 13.78 -24.18
C ASP A 116 -4.65 12.93 -22.97
N GLN A 117 -3.93 11.86 -23.18
CA GLN A 117 -3.51 10.96 -22.10
C GLN A 117 -2.70 11.69 -21.03
N ALA A 118 -1.73 12.48 -21.41
CA ALA A 118 -0.84 13.15 -20.46
C ALA A 118 -1.58 14.18 -19.59
N GLY A 119 -2.48 14.95 -20.19
CA GLY A 119 -3.31 15.91 -19.46
C GLY A 119 -4.28 15.24 -18.50
N VAL A 120 -4.91 14.13 -18.91
CA VAL A 120 -5.79 13.34 -18.00
C VAL A 120 -5.00 12.74 -16.86
N GLN A 121 -3.82 12.17 -17.11
CA GLN A 121 -2.96 11.62 -16.06
C GLN A 121 -2.57 12.72 -15.05
N ALA A 122 -2.13 13.88 -15.51
CA ALA A 122 -1.82 15.00 -14.64
C ALA A 122 -3.01 15.47 -13.79
N LEU A 123 -4.20 15.52 -14.39
CA LEU A 123 -5.43 15.87 -13.68
C LEU A 123 -5.81 14.85 -12.61
N VAL A 124 -5.69 13.55 -12.89
CA VAL A 124 -6.00 12.48 -11.93
C VAL A 124 -5.00 12.48 -10.79
N VAL A 125 -3.71 12.54 -11.09
CA VAL A 125 -2.63 12.59 -10.10
C VAL A 125 -2.79 13.82 -9.20
N GLY A 126 -3.00 15.00 -9.77
CA GLY A 126 -3.21 16.25 -9.01
C GLY A 126 -4.49 16.25 -8.18
N ALA A 127 -5.60 15.68 -8.70
CA ALA A 127 -6.87 15.58 -7.98
C ALA A 127 -6.79 14.68 -6.73
N LEU A 128 -5.82 13.78 -6.65
CA LEU A 128 -5.57 12.89 -5.53
C LEU A 128 -4.39 13.35 -4.66
N GLY A 129 -3.64 14.38 -5.07
CA GLY A 129 -2.42 14.81 -4.40
C GLY A 129 -1.29 13.77 -4.50
N PHE A 130 -1.23 13.07 -5.63
CA PHE A 130 -0.27 11.99 -5.86
C PHE A 130 1.01 12.44 -6.60
N GLU A 131 1.21 13.75 -6.76
CA GLU A 131 2.32 14.31 -7.52
C GLU A 131 3.70 13.98 -6.94
N GLU A 132 3.76 13.73 -5.63
CA GLU A 132 4.99 13.46 -4.90
C GLU A 132 5.07 12.02 -4.36
N VAL A 133 4.18 11.13 -4.79
CA VAL A 133 4.20 9.73 -4.34
C VAL A 133 5.32 8.96 -5.03
N ASP A 134 6.28 8.50 -4.25
CA ASP A 134 7.38 7.65 -4.70
C ASP A 134 6.92 6.19 -4.88
N TYR A 135 5.97 5.73 -4.05
CA TYR A 135 5.52 4.34 -4.06
C TYR A 135 4.02 4.19 -3.79
N PHE A 136 3.32 3.60 -4.75
CA PHE A 136 1.90 3.24 -4.63
C PHE A 136 1.77 1.76 -4.26
N LEU A 137 1.21 1.47 -3.10
CA LEU A 137 1.11 0.11 -2.58
C LEU A 137 -0.33 -0.36 -2.44
N THR A 138 -0.60 -1.56 -2.95
CA THR A 138 -1.79 -2.34 -2.64
C THR A 138 -1.40 -3.67 -2.00
N ALA A 139 -2.08 -4.06 -0.94
CA ALA A 139 -1.85 -5.33 -0.25
C ALA A 139 -3.06 -5.71 0.62
N ALA A 140 -2.91 -6.70 1.49
CA ALA A 140 -3.90 -7.24 2.41
C ALA A 140 -5.01 -8.07 1.77
N ALA A 141 -5.17 -8.03 0.45
CA ALA A 141 -6.04 -8.89 -0.33
C ALA A 141 -5.52 -8.98 -1.78
N PRO A 142 -5.91 -10.02 -2.55
CA PRO A 142 -5.56 -10.08 -3.97
C PRO A 142 -6.14 -8.89 -4.75
N THR A 143 -5.30 -8.24 -5.54
CA THR A 143 -5.72 -7.10 -6.37
C THR A 143 -6.08 -7.59 -7.77
N PRO A 144 -7.30 -7.33 -8.27
CA PRO A 144 -7.66 -7.70 -9.63
C PRO A 144 -6.74 -7.05 -10.67
N PRO A 145 -6.16 -7.79 -11.63
CA PRO A 145 -5.30 -7.23 -12.68
C PRO A 145 -5.94 -6.07 -13.43
N ALA A 146 -7.24 -6.15 -13.67
CA ALA A 146 -7.99 -5.07 -14.34
C ALA A 146 -7.96 -3.74 -13.57
N LEU A 147 -7.91 -3.79 -12.23
CA LEU A 147 -7.77 -2.59 -11.40
C LEU A 147 -6.37 -1.98 -11.54
N ILE A 148 -5.33 -2.82 -11.56
CA ILE A 148 -3.94 -2.36 -11.75
C ILE A 148 -3.79 -1.72 -13.13
N HIS A 149 -4.26 -2.37 -14.20
CA HIS A 149 -4.21 -1.81 -15.55
C HIS A 149 -5.00 -0.51 -15.69
N TRP A 150 -6.11 -0.38 -14.97
CA TRP A 150 -6.85 0.89 -14.95
C TRP A 150 -6.01 2.01 -14.33
N TRP A 151 -5.35 1.75 -13.20
CA TRP A 151 -4.47 2.72 -12.54
C TRP A 151 -3.27 3.09 -13.42
N ASP A 152 -2.70 2.13 -14.15
CA ASP A 152 -1.65 2.40 -15.14
C ASP A 152 -2.14 3.39 -16.21
N SER A 153 -3.36 3.22 -16.71
CA SER A 153 -3.90 4.09 -17.76
C SER A 153 -4.00 5.56 -17.33
N VAL A 154 -4.20 5.81 -16.04
CA VAL A 154 -4.30 7.16 -15.46
C VAL A 154 -3.01 7.64 -14.77
N GLY A 155 -1.88 6.97 -15.00
CA GLY A 155 -0.56 7.44 -14.57
C GLY A 155 -0.12 7.01 -13.16
N VAL A 156 -0.80 6.02 -12.55
CA VAL A 156 -0.47 5.49 -11.22
C VAL A 156 0.11 4.09 -11.35
N ASN A 157 1.40 3.93 -11.05
CA ASN A 157 2.12 2.64 -11.08
C ASN A 157 1.84 1.83 -9.79
N LEU A 158 0.66 1.22 -9.70
CA LEU A 158 0.21 0.52 -8.51
C LEU A 158 0.95 -0.80 -8.32
N CYS A 159 1.72 -0.91 -7.25
CA CYS A 159 2.54 -2.07 -6.88
C CYS A 159 1.83 -2.95 -5.84
N GLU A 160 1.96 -4.26 -6.01
CA GLU A 160 1.45 -5.23 -5.05
C GLU A 160 2.52 -5.56 -4.01
N GLY A 161 2.08 -5.88 -2.79
CA GLY A 161 2.95 -6.34 -1.73
C GLY A 161 2.27 -7.37 -0.84
N PHE A 162 3.08 -8.05 -0.02
CA PHE A 162 2.60 -9.06 0.91
C PHE A 162 3.23 -8.89 2.28
N GLY A 163 2.40 -8.97 3.29
CA GLY A 163 2.75 -9.03 4.69
C GLY A 163 1.56 -9.51 5.51
N GLN A 164 1.81 -9.87 6.75
CA GLN A 164 0.78 -10.33 7.68
C GLN A 164 1.09 -9.81 9.08
N THR A 165 0.16 -9.93 10.02
CA THR A 165 0.36 -9.42 11.38
C THR A 165 1.56 -10.06 12.05
N GLU A 166 1.86 -11.30 11.71
CA GLU A 166 2.99 -12.08 12.22
C GLU A 166 4.35 -11.65 11.65
N ALA A 167 4.34 -11.04 10.45
CA ALA A 167 5.54 -10.53 9.81
C ALA A 167 5.18 -9.57 8.66
N MET A 168 5.67 -8.35 8.70
CA MET A 168 5.41 -7.32 7.69
C MET A 168 6.59 -7.09 6.76
N GLY A 169 6.35 -6.37 5.65
CA GLY A 169 7.41 -6.00 4.72
C GLY A 169 8.16 -7.19 4.15
N LEU A 170 7.45 -8.25 3.80
CA LEU A 170 8.06 -9.53 3.41
C LEU A 170 8.35 -9.61 1.92
N ILE A 171 7.35 -9.28 1.12
CA ILE A 171 7.43 -9.35 -0.34
C ILE A 171 6.84 -8.04 -0.87
N ALA A 172 7.54 -7.43 -1.80
CA ALA A 172 7.09 -6.20 -2.43
C ALA A 172 7.52 -6.16 -3.90
N THR A 173 6.77 -5.43 -4.68
CA THR A 173 7.06 -5.21 -6.10
C THR A 173 7.99 -4.01 -6.24
N ASP A 174 9.09 -4.18 -6.93
CA ASP A 174 9.90 -3.07 -7.42
C ASP A 174 9.12 -2.36 -8.55
N PRO A 175 8.87 -1.04 -8.47
CA PRO A 175 8.18 -0.30 -9.52
C PRO A 175 8.82 -0.44 -10.91
N ALA A 176 10.13 -0.64 -10.98
CA ALA A 176 10.87 -0.80 -12.22
C ALA A 176 10.80 -2.22 -12.82
N ASP A 177 10.51 -3.25 -12.01
CA ASP A 177 10.36 -4.67 -12.45
C ASP A 177 8.98 -5.23 -12.06
N ARG A 178 7.95 -4.43 -12.17
CA ARG A 178 6.59 -4.82 -11.81
C ARG A 178 5.99 -5.81 -12.81
N ARG A 179 5.35 -6.86 -12.25
CA ARG A 179 4.56 -7.83 -13.02
C ARG A 179 3.16 -7.90 -12.43
N VAL A 180 2.16 -7.49 -13.20
CA VAL A 180 0.75 -7.55 -12.78
C VAL A 180 0.35 -8.99 -12.43
N GLY A 181 -0.30 -9.16 -11.27
CA GLY A 181 -0.66 -10.47 -10.74
C GLY A 181 0.46 -11.16 -9.95
N SER A 182 1.56 -10.46 -9.70
CA SER A 182 2.62 -10.91 -8.81
C SER A 182 2.74 -9.95 -7.62
N ILE A 183 2.84 -10.50 -6.42
CA ILE A 183 3.09 -9.71 -5.19
C ILE A 183 4.53 -9.20 -5.06
N GLY A 184 5.38 -9.48 -6.07
CA GLY A 184 6.77 -9.03 -6.08
C GLY A 184 7.79 -10.08 -5.69
N ARG A 185 8.89 -9.59 -5.10
CA ARG A 185 10.03 -10.41 -4.66
C ARG A 185 10.25 -10.26 -3.15
N PRO A 186 10.91 -11.23 -2.49
CA PRO A 186 11.36 -11.06 -1.11
C PRO A 186 12.19 -9.78 -0.96
N VAL A 187 11.94 -9.01 0.09
CA VAL A 187 12.64 -7.75 0.36
C VAL A 187 13.85 -7.99 1.27
N GLY A 188 15.02 -7.56 0.84
CA GLY A 188 16.25 -7.70 1.62
C GLY A 188 16.60 -9.16 1.92
N GLU A 189 16.80 -9.46 3.21
CA GLU A 189 17.20 -10.79 3.70
C GLU A 189 16.03 -11.77 3.92
N VAL A 190 14.82 -11.44 3.45
CA VAL A 190 13.67 -12.34 3.57
C VAL A 190 13.86 -13.58 2.71
N GLU A 191 13.83 -14.75 3.34
CA GLU A 191 13.83 -16.04 2.66
C GLU A 191 12.39 -16.54 2.53
N VAL A 192 12.01 -16.99 1.34
CA VAL A 192 10.70 -17.58 1.08
C VAL A 192 10.86 -18.95 0.42
N LYS A 193 9.98 -19.88 0.76
CA LYS A 193 9.90 -21.20 0.18
C LYS A 193 8.44 -21.64 0.08
N ILE A 194 8.09 -22.30 -1.00
CA ILE A 194 6.83 -23.04 -1.08
C ILE A 194 7.06 -24.41 -0.43
N GLY A 195 6.32 -24.65 0.62
CA GLY A 195 6.29 -25.92 1.34
C GLY A 195 5.29 -26.92 0.73
N ASP A 196 5.06 -28.01 1.44
CA ASP A 196 4.05 -29.00 1.10
C ASP A 196 2.65 -28.36 1.12
N ASN A 197 1.77 -28.78 0.22
CA ASN A 197 0.41 -28.25 0.07
C ASN A 197 0.35 -26.74 -0.30
N ASP A 198 1.33 -26.26 -1.06
CA ASP A 198 1.41 -24.85 -1.51
C ASP A 198 1.47 -23.83 -0.37
N GLU A 199 1.94 -24.21 0.81
CA GLU A 199 2.14 -23.31 1.93
C GLU A 199 3.33 -22.37 1.69
N LEU A 200 3.12 -21.06 1.87
CA LEU A 200 4.20 -20.08 1.83
C LEU A 200 4.94 -20.05 3.16
N LEU A 201 6.14 -20.62 3.17
CA LEU A 201 7.06 -20.59 4.31
C LEU A 201 7.96 -19.37 4.22
N ILE A 202 8.10 -18.67 5.34
CA ILE A 202 8.85 -17.42 5.42
C ILE A 202 9.83 -17.48 6.59
N LYS A 203 11.07 -17.01 6.34
CA LYS A 203 12.06 -16.80 7.37
C LYS A 203 12.62 -15.40 7.19
N ALA A 204 12.49 -14.56 8.23
CA ALA A 204 12.97 -13.20 8.22
C ALA A 204 13.24 -12.71 9.65
N GLU A 205 14.19 -11.81 9.80
CA GLU A 205 14.27 -11.01 11.02
C GLU A 205 13.01 -10.13 11.13
N GLY A 206 12.48 -9.96 12.32
CA GLY A 206 11.24 -9.21 12.54
C GLY A 206 9.96 -10.04 12.43
N CYS A 207 10.03 -11.36 12.27
CA CYS A 207 8.89 -12.23 12.50
C CYS A 207 8.48 -12.25 13.98
N THR A 208 7.18 -12.43 14.24
CA THR A 208 6.68 -12.58 15.62
C THR A 208 7.33 -13.74 16.33
N PRO A 209 7.59 -13.62 17.65
CA PRO A 209 8.00 -14.77 18.45
C PRO A 209 6.86 -15.78 18.71
N GLY A 210 5.61 -15.41 18.41
CA GLY A 210 4.46 -16.31 18.57
C GLY A 210 3.16 -15.59 18.91
N TYR A 211 2.20 -16.35 19.36
CA TYR A 211 0.89 -15.89 19.81
C TYR A 211 0.80 -15.89 21.32
N TYR A 212 -0.03 -14.98 21.83
CA TYR A 212 -0.39 -14.93 23.25
C TYR A 212 -1.46 -15.96 23.58
#